data_bdb82c0051be14b8eea6a014f6450d76
#
_entry.id   bdb82c0051be14b8eea6a014f6450d76
#
_cell.length_a   1.000
_cell.length_b   1.000
_cell.length_c   1.000
_cell.angle_alpha   90.00
_cell.angle_beta   90.00
_cell.angle_gamma   90.00
#
_symmetry.space_group_name_H-M   'P 1'
#
loop_
_entity.id
_entity.type
_entity.pdbx_description
1 polymer ?
#
loop_
_entity_poly.entity_id
_entity_poly.type
_entity_poly.pdbx_seq_one_letter_code
_entity_poly.pdbx_strand_id
1 'polypeptide(L)'
;MLFRSLEYVAGYTVVNDVSERAFQMQSSQWDKGKGCDTFGPIGPWLVTTDEIPNPQTLDIWLDVGSERRQTSNTKNMIFSCAKLVSYCSHYMTLLPGDIITTGTPSGVALGIKDRDAYMKPGEFGTLGIKGLGEQRQKVIPYKD
;
A
#
# COMPACT_ATOMS: atom_id res chain seq x y z
N MET A 1 13.89 -7.90 20.21
CA MET A 1 14.22 -7.84 18.76
C MET A 1 13.91 -6.51 18.07
N LEU A 2 13.16 -5.59 18.67
CA LEU A 2 12.77 -4.31 18.02
C LEU A 2 13.96 -3.52 17.43
N PHE A 3 15.07 -3.45 18.14
CA PHE A 3 16.26 -2.66 17.73
C PHE A 3 16.99 -3.20 16.49
N ARG A 4 16.78 -4.46 16.11
CA ARG A 4 17.44 -5.08 14.95
C ARG A 4 16.49 -5.44 13.81
N SER A 5 15.20 -5.09 13.93
CA SER A 5 14.20 -5.52 12.96
C SER A 5 14.48 -5.04 11.54
N LEU A 6 15.01 -3.83 11.37
CA LEU A 6 15.33 -3.29 10.04
C LEU A 6 16.57 -3.92 9.40
N GLU A 7 17.43 -4.61 10.16
CA GLU A 7 18.56 -5.37 9.61
C GLU A 7 18.12 -6.57 8.76
N TYR A 8 16.86 -7.01 8.92
CA TYR A 8 16.26 -8.11 8.17
C TYR A 8 15.43 -7.64 6.97
N VAL A 9 15.36 -6.33 6.73
CA VAL A 9 14.63 -5.75 5.60
C VAL A 9 15.57 -5.60 4.41
N ALA A 10 15.26 -6.27 3.31
CA ALA A 10 16.04 -6.17 2.08
C ALA A 10 15.83 -4.82 1.37
N GLY A 11 14.63 -4.25 1.47
CA GLY A 11 14.30 -2.98 0.82
C GLY A 11 12.83 -2.61 0.97
N TYR A 12 12.45 -1.57 0.25
CA TYR A 12 11.12 -0.98 0.28
C TYR A 12 10.58 -0.84 -1.15
N THR A 13 9.27 -0.93 -1.28
CA THR A 13 8.58 -0.78 -2.57
C THR A 13 7.22 -0.12 -2.38
N VAL A 14 6.63 0.35 -3.47
CA VAL A 14 5.26 0.86 -3.45
C VAL A 14 4.29 -0.31 -3.67
N VAL A 15 3.23 -0.37 -2.88
CA VAL A 15 2.12 -1.32 -3.04
C VAL A 15 0.83 -0.54 -3.14
N ASN A 16 0.01 -0.84 -4.15
CA ASN A 16 -1.35 -0.33 -4.21
C ASN A 16 -2.32 -1.41 -3.72
N ASP A 17 -2.83 -1.24 -2.51
CA ASP A 17 -3.82 -2.13 -1.91
C ASP A 17 -5.21 -1.86 -2.49
N VAL A 18 -5.37 -2.14 -3.79
CA VAL A 18 -6.65 -2.00 -4.51
C VAL A 18 -7.69 -2.87 -3.84
N SER A 19 -8.90 -2.35 -3.71
CA SER A 19 -9.97 -3.03 -2.97
C SER A 19 -11.31 -2.91 -3.67
N GLU A 20 -11.95 -4.05 -3.95
CA GLU A 20 -13.35 -4.13 -4.35
C GLU A 20 -14.21 -4.14 -3.07
N ARG A 21 -14.78 -2.99 -2.74
CA ARG A 21 -15.48 -2.81 -1.46
C ARG A 21 -16.77 -3.59 -1.34
N ALA A 22 -17.48 -3.85 -2.45
CA ALA A 22 -18.68 -4.67 -2.42
C ALA A 22 -18.36 -6.11 -2.01
N PHE A 23 -17.23 -6.66 -2.46
CA PHE A 23 -16.77 -7.99 -2.05
C PHE A 23 -16.20 -7.98 -0.63
N GLN A 24 -15.40 -6.97 -0.30
CA GLN A 24 -14.81 -6.83 1.02
C GLN A 24 -15.84 -6.79 2.14
N MET A 25 -16.97 -6.10 1.92
CA MET A 25 -18.00 -5.88 2.94
C MET A 25 -19.00 -7.02 3.07
N GLN A 26 -18.86 -8.11 2.30
CA GLN A 26 -19.77 -9.28 2.41
C GLN A 26 -19.53 -10.09 3.67
N SER A 27 -18.37 -10.00 4.30
CA SER A 27 -18.02 -10.73 5.54
C SER A 27 -16.97 -9.97 6.33
N SER A 28 -16.59 -10.50 7.49
CA SER A 28 -15.45 -10.00 8.27
C SER A 28 -14.08 -10.34 7.65
N GLN A 29 -14.03 -11.22 6.65
CA GLN A 29 -12.82 -11.61 5.93
C GLN A 29 -12.67 -10.72 4.69
N TRP A 30 -11.67 -9.86 4.68
CA TRP A 30 -11.48 -8.82 3.66
C TRP A 30 -10.74 -9.28 2.40
N ASP A 31 -10.06 -10.41 2.48
CA ASP A 31 -9.23 -11.00 1.43
C ASP A 31 -9.97 -11.15 0.10
N LYS A 32 -11.27 -11.52 0.11
CA LYS A 32 -12.11 -11.58 -1.08
C LYS A 32 -12.15 -10.26 -1.88
N GLY A 33 -12.14 -9.12 -1.20
CA GLY A 33 -12.10 -7.80 -1.82
C GLY A 33 -10.71 -7.31 -2.20
N LYS A 34 -9.67 -8.05 -1.82
CA LYS A 34 -8.25 -7.73 -2.04
C LYS A 34 -7.60 -8.63 -3.10
N GLY A 35 -8.12 -9.84 -3.28
CA GLY A 35 -7.55 -10.89 -4.11
C GLY A 35 -8.14 -10.99 -5.51
N CYS A 36 -8.81 -9.96 -6.04
CA CYS A 36 -9.26 -9.95 -7.43
C CYS A 36 -8.05 -9.93 -8.38
N ASP A 37 -8.25 -10.45 -9.60
CA ASP A 37 -7.22 -10.46 -10.63
C ASP A 37 -6.61 -9.09 -10.83
N THR A 38 -5.30 -9.03 -10.93
CA THR A 38 -4.49 -7.81 -11.07
C THR A 38 -4.46 -6.86 -9.86
N PHE A 39 -5.13 -7.20 -8.76
CA PHE A 39 -5.07 -6.42 -7.52
C PHE A 39 -3.73 -6.59 -6.81
N GLY A 40 -3.40 -5.61 -5.94
CA GLY A 40 -2.14 -5.59 -5.21
C GLY A 40 -0.90 -5.36 -6.07
N PRO A 41 -0.90 -4.45 -7.08
CA PRO A 41 0.30 -4.20 -7.86
C PRO A 41 1.43 -3.69 -6.98
N ILE A 42 2.64 -4.24 -7.19
CA ILE A 42 3.85 -3.98 -6.42
C ILE A 42 4.93 -3.48 -7.36
N GLY A 43 5.67 -2.47 -6.95
CA GLY A 43 6.74 -1.89 -7.76
C GLY A 43 6.68 -0.36 -7.78
N PRO A 44 7.41 0.30 -8.74
CA PRO A 44 8.01 -0.27 -9.94
C PRO A 44 9.26 -1.11 -9.69
N TRP A 45 9.93 -0.94 -8.57
CA TRP A 45 11.13 -1.69 -8.17
C TRP A 45 11.18 -1.88 -6.65
N LEU A 46 12.09 -2.72 -6.19
CA LEU A 46 12.51 -2.82 -4.81
C LEU A 46 13.74 -1.92 -4.63
N VAL A 47 13.64 -0.92 -3.76
CA VAL A 47 14.75 -0.03 -3.40
C VAL A 47 15.40 -0.55 -2.13
N THR A 48 16.70 -0.79 -2.17
CA THR A 48 17.44 -1.39 -1.06
C THR A 48 17.60 -0.43 0.12
N THR A 49 17.89 -0.98 1.30
CA THR A 49 17.94 -0.20 2.55
C THR A 49 19.09 0.81 2.61
N ASP A 50 20.14 0.63 1.83
CA ASP A 50 21.26 1.58 1.70
C ASP A 50 20.83 2.85 0.96
N GLU A 51 19.90 2.75 -0.01
CA GLU A 51 19.31 3.92 -0.67
C GLU A 51 18.20 4.58 0.17
N ILE A 52 17.52 3.83 1.02
CA ILE A 52 16.48 4.32 1.93
C ILE A 52 16.88 4.03 3.39
N PRO A 53 17.81 4.77 3.95
CA PRO A 53 18.29 4.50 5.32
C PRO A 53 17.23 4.80 6.41
N ASN A 54 16.23 5.62 6.09
CA ASN A 54 15.12 5.91 7.00
C ASN A 54 13.75 5.82 6.32
N PRO A 55 13.03 4.70 6.46
CA PRO A 55 11.71 4.52 5.85
C PRO A 55 10.60 5.35 6.51
N GLN A 56 10.87 6.04 7.63
CA GLN A 56 9.87 6.81 8.38
C GLN A 56 9.84 8.30 8.02
N THR A 57 10.40 8.71 6.88
CA THR A 57 10.46 10.12 6.47
C THR A 57 10.07 10.34 5.00
N LEU A 58 9.39 9.37 4.40
CA LEU A 58 9.07 9.37 2.98
C LEU A 58 7.69 10.00 2.73
N ASP A 59 7.62 10.93 1.77
CA ASP A 59 6.35 11.46 1.30
C ASP A 59 5.62 10.39 0.49
N ILE A 60 4.32 10.23 0.74
CA ILE A 60 3.43 9.28 0.08
C ILE A 60 2.20 10.01 -0.46
N TRP A 61 1.77 9.64 -1.65
CA TRP A 61 0.64 10.28 -2.31
C TRP A 61 -0.10 9.36 -3.26
N LEU A 62 -1.36 9.71 -3.56
CA LEU A 62 -2.19 9.08 -4.57
C LEU A 62 -3.09 10.12 -5.23
N ASP A 63 -3.14 10.08 -6.56
CA ASP A 63 -4.06 10.84 -7.40
C ASP A 63 -5.07 9.90 -8.08
N VAL A 64 -6.30 10.35 -8.21
CA VAL A 64 -7.33 9.74 -9.07
C VAL A 64 -7.65 10.74 -10.17
N GLY A 65 -7.30 10.41 -11.40
CA GLY A 65 -7.30 11.37 -12.50
C GLY A 65 -6.39 12.57 -12.20
N SER A 66 -6.98 13.75 -12.12
CA SER A 66 -6.27 15.00 -11.76
C SER A 66 -6.43 15.39 -10.28
N GLU A 67 -7.17 14.63 -9.49
CA GLU A 67 -7.45 14.95 -8.09
C GLU A 67 -6.49 14.23 -7.12
N ARG A 68 -5.79 15.01 -6.29
CA ARG A 68 -4.97 14.51 -5.19
C ARG A 68 -5.89 13.99 -4.08
N ARG A 69 -5.95 12.66 -3.91
CA ARG A 69 -6.77 11.98 -2.91
C ARG A 69 -6.03 11.68 -1.62
N GLN A 70 -4.76 11.31 -1.71
CA GLN A 70 -3.94 11.04 -0.53
C GLN A 70 -2.67 11.86 -0.58
N THR A 71 -2.32 12.47 0.54
CA THR A 71 -1.04 13.16 0.77
C THR A 71 -0.65 12.95 2.22
N SER A 72 0.50 12.35 2.46
CA SER A 72 1.01 12.11 3.81
C SER A 72 2.52 11.91 3.78
N ASN A 73 3.04 11.50 4.93
CA ASN A 73 4.43 11.11 5.10
C ASN A 73 4.49 9.89 6.02
N THR A 74 5.42 8.98 5.80
CA THR A 74 5.55 7.75 6.60
C THR A 74 5.87 8.02 8.08
N LYS A 75 6.30 9.23 8.45
CA LYS A 75 6.41 9.65 9.86
C LYS A 75 5.09 9.63 10.61
N ASN A 76 3.97 9.69 9.89
CA ASN A 76 2.61 9.67 10.47
C ASN A 76 2.06 8.24 10.67
N MET A 77 2.84 7.20 10.35
CA MET A 77 2.45 5.82 10.62
C MET A 77 2.20 5.61 12.11
N ILE A 78 1.12 4.89 12.45
CA ILE A 78 0.79 4.53 13.84
C ILE A 78 1.90 3.62 14.43
N PHE A 79 2.37 2.66 13.63
CA PHE A 79 3.48 1.79 13.99
C PHE A 79 4.62 1.96 12.98
N SER A 80 5.84 2.06 13.46
CA SER A 80 7.03 2.14 12.61
C SER A 80 7.27 0.83 11.85
N CYS A 81 7.99 0.89 10.73
CA CYS A 81 8.41 -0.29 9.98
C CYS A 81 9.12 -1.31 10.88
N ALA A 82 10.04 -0.87 11.74
CA ALA A 82 10.70 -1.74 12.71
C ALA A 82 9.71 -2.45 13.64
N LYS A 83 8.68 -1.73 14.13
CA LYS A 83 7.65 -2.31 14.99
C LYS A 83 6.83 -3.36 14.25
N LEU A 84 6.46 -3.09 12.99
CA LEU A 84 5.67 -4.03 12.18
C LEU A 84 6.46 -5.32 11.91
N VAL A 85 7.71 -5.23 11.48
CA VAL A 85 8.58 -6.39 11.27
C VAL A 85 8.73 -7.20 12.56
N SER A 86 9.06 -6.53 13.67
CA SER A 86 9.15 -7.18 14.99
C SER A 86 7.85 -7.88 15.38
N TYR A 87 6.72 -7.23 15.18
CA TYR A 87 5.42 -7.76 15.57
C TYR A 87 5.06 -9.00 14.75
N CYS A 88 5.17 -8.95 13.42
CA CYS A 88 4.90 -10.10 12.55
C CYS A 88 5.77 -11.31 12.90
N SER A 89 7.06 -11.07 13.20
CA SER A 89 8.01 -12.15 13.55
C SER A 89 7.70 -12.88 14.85
N HIS A 90 6.79 -12.37 15.70
CA HIS A 90 6.34 -13.09 16.89
C HIS A 90 5.32 -14.18 16.59
N TYR A 91 4.62 -14.07 15.47
CA TYR A 91 3.50 -14.97 15.13
C TYR A 91 3.85 -15.91 13.99
N MET A 92 4.82 -15.57 13.16
CA MET A 92 5.22 -16.36 12.00
C MET A 92 6.70 -16.19 11.68
N THR A 93 7.29 -17.21 11.10
CA THR A 93 8.64 -17.10 10.53
C THR A 93 8.56 -16.27 9.27
N LEU A 94 9.33 -15.18 9.23
CA LEU A 94 9.47 -14.37 8.02
C LEU A 94 10.61 -14.95 7.18
N LEU A 95 10.36 -15.11 5.89
CA LEU A 95 11.29 -15.70 4.93
C LEU A 95 11.75 -14.64 3.90
N PRO A 96 12.90 -14.85 3.25
CA PRO A 96 13.29 -14.03 2.11
C PRO A 96 12.20 -14.02 1.02
N GLY A 97 11.76 -12.84 0.62
CA GLY A 97 10.67 -12.65 -0.34
C GLY A 97 9.31 -12.33 0.28
N ASP A 98 9.16 -12.44 1.61
CA ASP A 98 7.94 -12.01 2.29
C ASP A 98 7.77 -10.49 2.18
N ILE A 99 6.52 -10.07 2.00
CA ILE A 99 6.14 -8.66 1.89
C ILE A 99 5.20 -8.28 3.03
N ILE A 100 5.56 -7.22 3.76
CA ILE A 100 4.72 -6.66 4.80
C ILE A 100 4.12 -5.35 4.29
N THR A 101 2.81 -5.34 4.02
CA THR A 101 2.10 -4.10 3.70
C THR A 101 1.84 -3.31 4.98
N THR A 102 2.12 -2.01 4.95
CA THR A 102 2.14 -1.18 6.16
C THR A 102 0.90 -0.30 6.30
N GLY A 103 -0.08 -0.49 5.44
CA GLY A 103 -1.33 0.28 5.43
C GLY A 103 -1.24 1.54 4.58
N THR A 104 -2.31 2.33 4.63
CA THR A 104 -2.51 3.51 3.78
C THR A 104 -2.87 4.74 4.60
N PRO A 105 -2.50 5.96 4.17
CA PRO A 105 -2.96 7.19 4.80
C PRO A 105 -4.46 7.47 4.52
N SER A 106 -5.00 8.52 5.13
CA SER A 106 -6.36 8.99 4.86
C SER A 106 -6.57 9.38 3.39
N GLY A 107 -7.82 9.40 2.93
CA GLY A 107 -8.20 9.77 1.56
C GLY A 107 -8.70 8.61 0.71
N VAL A 108 -8.84 7.41 1.29
CA VAL A 108 -9.49 6.27 0.63
C VAL A 108 -10.99 6.53 0.42
N ALA A 109 -11.54 6.06 -0.70
CA ALA A 109 -12.94 6.28 -1.05
C ALA A 109 -13.94 5.84 0.04
N LEU A 110 -13.65 4.76 0.77
CA LEU A 110 -14.48 4.28 1.88
C LEU A 110 -14.63 5.33 3.00
N GLY A 111 -13.63 6.18 3.20
CA GLY A 111 -13.66 7.27 4.19
C GLY A 111 -14.36 8.54 3.70
N ILE A 112 -14.67 8.63 2.40
CA ILE A 112 -15.35 9.75 1.77
C ILE A 112 -16.84 9.40 1.71
N LYS A 113 -17.70 10.29 2.20
CA LYS A 113 -19.17 10.04 2.24
C LYS A 113 -19.82 10.03 0.85
N ASP A 114 -19.12 10.51 -0.17
CA ASP A 114 -19.60 10.55 -1.54
C ASP A 114 -19.40 9.18 -2.23
N ARG A 115 -20.50 8.64 -2.79
CA ARG A 115 -20.45 7.39 -3.57
C ARG A 115 -19.69 7.54 -4.89
N ASP A 116 -19.58 8.74 -5.43
CA ASP A 116 -18.80 9.03 -6.63
C ASP A 116 -17.28 9.08 -6.38
N ALA A 117 -16.85 8.95 -5.13
CA ALA A 117 -15.43 8.86 -4.79
C ALA A 117 -14.73 7.56 -5.25
N TYR A 118 -15.51 6.51 -5.59
CA TYR A 118 -14.93 5.26 -6.10
C TYR A 118 -14.49 5.41 -7.55
N MET A 119 -13.34 4.81 -7.86
CA MET A 119 -12.80 4.82 -9.22
C MET A 119 -13.71 4.07 -10.19
N LYS A 120 -13.88 4.64 -11.38
CA LYS A 120 -14.74 4.11 -12.44
C LYS A 120 -13.90 3.55 -13.61
N PRO A 121 -14.44 2.62 -14.40
CA PRO A 121 -13.77 2.16 -15.62
C PRO A 121 -13.34 3.33 -16.53
N GLY A 122 -12.09 3.30 -16.97
CA GLY A 122 -11.46 4.36 -17.76
C GLY A 122 -10.60 5.31 -16.96
N GLU A 123 -10.82 5.44 -15.65
CA GLU A 123 -10.02 6.31 -14.79
C GLU A 123 -8.63 5.71 -14.47
N PHE A 124 -7.72 6.60 -14.12
CA PHE A 124 -6.36 6.25 -13.71
C PHE A 124 -6.14 6.59 -12.24
N GLY A 125 -5.55 5.67 -11.51
CA GLY A 125 -4.87 5.93 -10.24
C GLY A 125 -3.37 6.08 -10.48
N THR A 126 -2.78 7.13 -9.97
CA THR A 126 -1.34 7.33 -9.96
C THR A 126 -0.90 7.54 -8.52
N LEU A 127 0.07 6.79 -8.07
CA LEU A 127 0.52 6.84 -6.68
C LEU A 127 2.03 6.67 -6.60
N GLY A 128 2.62 7.21 -5.54
CA GLY A 128 4.05 7.12 -5.36
C GLY A 128 4.47 7.35 -3.92
N ILE A 129 5.70 6.93 -3.67
CA ILE A 129 6.42 7.21 -2.43
C ILE A 129 7.78 7.78 -2.82
N LYS A 130 8.14 8.91 -2.22
CA LYS A 130 9.42 9.58 -2.51
C LYS A 130 10.60 8.62 -2.32
N GLY A 131 11.40 8.46 -3.37
CA GLY A 131 12.54 7.54 -3.41
C GLY A 131 12.21 6.10 -3.79
N LEU A 132 10.91 5.70 -3.83
CA LEU A 132 10.50 4.35 -4.20
C LEU A 132 9.85 4.27 -5.59
N GLY A 133 9.69 5.40 -6.27
CA GLY A 133 9.08 5.48 -7.60
C GLY A 133 7.56 5.66 -7.57
N GLU A 134 6.97 5.52 -8.75
CA GLU A 134 5.55 5.77 -9.00
C GLU A 134 4.91 4.61 -9.76
N GLN A 135 3.64 4.40 -9.51
CA GLN A 135 2.79 3.45 -10.24
C GLN A 135 1.64 4.22 -10.89
N ARG A 136 1.17 3.72 -12.03
CA ARG A 136 -0.02 4.22 -12.69
C ARG A 136 -0.85 3.05 -13.21
N GLN A 137 -2.07 2.91 -12.70
CA GLN A 137 -3.00 1.84 -13.08
C GLN A 137 -4.26 2.44 -13.70
N LYS A 138 -4.78 1.77 -14.72
CA LYS A 138 -6.07 2.07 -15.32
C LYS A 138 -7.13 1.10 -14.82
N VAL A 139 -8.26 1.62 -14.38
CA VAL A 139 -9.43 0.78 -14.10
C VAL A 139 -10.05 0.35 -15.43
N ILE A 140 -10.23 -0.95 -15.62
CA ILE A 140 -10.90 -1.52 -16.79
C ILE A 140 -12.19 -2.19 -16.36
N PRO A 141 -13.21 -2.28 -17.24
CA PRO A 141 -14.40 -3.07 -16.94
C PRO A 141 -14.01 -4.54 -16.71
N TYR A 142 -14.71 -5.18 -15.79
CA TYR A 142 -14.63 -6.64 -15.66
C TYR A 142 -15.10 -7.28 -16.98
N LYS A 143 -14.39 -8.29 -17.43
CA LYS A 143 -14.77 -9.09 -18.60
C LYS A 143 -15.18 -10.45 -18.07
N ASP A 144 -16.41 -10.85 -18.40
CA ASP A 144 -16.91 -12.21 -18.19
C ASP A 144 -16.15 -13.22 -19.06
#